data_7f90c087755306b958da8861b6db6e4f
#
_entry.id   7f90c087755306b958da8861b6db6e4f
#
_cell.length_a   1.000
_cell.length_b   1.000
_cell.length_c   1.000
_cell.angle_alpha   90.00
_cell.angle_beta   90.00
_cell.angle_gamma   90.00
#
_symmetry.space_group_name_H-M   'P 1'
#
loop_
_entity.id
_entity.type
_entity.pdbx_description
1 polymer ?
#
loop_
_entity_poly.entity_id
_entity_poly.type
_entity_poly.pdbx_seq_one_letter_code
_entity_poly.pdbx_strand_id
1 'polypeptide(L)'
;VGDLAGNARRIESLAKTAKNHGAKLAIATELAICGYPPRDLLLQPDFITTSFESAKALNVEIPVLVGTPVPSENERNLPANGVVRSGSLNASPNGDNTNRVVAKKQLLPSYDVFDETRYFSPANRSGICRSIGELDLGVTVCEDAWQAAGLTPSAYGQDPIDSLAEWGRQGVTLDATV
;
A
#
# COMPACT_ATOMS: atom_id res chain seq x y z
N VAL A 1 -10.74 -3.36 13.81
CA VAL A 1 -10.55 -4.38 12.76
C VAL A 1 -11.93 -4.74 12.21
N GLY A 2 -12.05 -4.84 10.87
CA GLY A 2 -13.31 -5.22 10.19
C GLY A 2 -14.33 -4.11 9.98
N ASP A 3 -14.22 -2.96 10.62
CA ASP A 3 -15.11 -1.81 10.41
C ASP A 3 -14.65 -0.98 9.18
N LEU A 4 -14.85 -1.53 7.99
CA LEU A 4 -14.40 -0.91 6.75
C LEU A 4 -14.98 0.49 6.57
N ALA A 5 -16.28 0.65 6.81
CA ALA A 5 -16.95 1.93 6.64
C ALA A 5 -16.51 2.97 7.68
N GLY A 6 -16.32 2.58 8.93
CA GLY A 6 -15.83 3.47 9.98
C GLY A 6 -14.39 3.90 9.74
N ASN A 7 -13.53 2.98 9.29
CA ASN A 7 -12.14 3.29 8.96
C ASN A 7 -12.06 4.20 7.73
N ALA A 8 -12.85 3.96 6.68
CA ALA A 8 -12.93 4.84 5.51
C ALA A 8 -13.29 6.27 5.91
N ARG A 9 -14.38 6.45 6.68
CA ARG A 9 -14.79 7.79 7.16
C ARG A 9 -13.72 8.49 7.99
N ARG A 10 -12.96 7.73 8.81
CA ARG A 10 -11.86 8.28 9.61
C ARG A 10 -10.73 8.76 8.71
N ILE A 11 -10.34 7.99 7.69
CA ILE A 11 -9.32 8.36 6.73
C ILE A 11 -9.74 9.61 5.95
N GLU A 12 -10.98 9.68 5.48
CA GLU A 12 -11.53 10.84 4.78
C GLU A 12 -11.49 12.12 5.66
N SER A 13 -11.87 11.99 6.92
CA SER A 13 -11.83 13.09 7.88
C SER A 13 -10.40 13.58 8.13
N LEU A 14 -9.46 12.67 8.31
CA LEU A 14 -8.04 13.01 8.51
C LEU A 14 -7.42 13.62 7.25
N ALA A 15 -7.74 13.11 6.06
CA ALA A 15 -7.28 13.67 4.80
C ALA A 15 -7.81 15.11 4.60
N LYS A 16 -9.07 15.38 4.95
CA LYS A 16 -9.64 16.73 4.94
C LYS A 16 -8.90 17.66 5.90
N THR A 17 -8.62 17.19 7.11
CA THR A 17 -7.84 17.95 8.09
C THR A 17 -6.46 18.26 7.58
N ALA A 18 -5.74 17.26 7.03
CA ALA A 18 -4.42 17.43 6.44
C ALA A 18 -4.43 18.47 5.31
N LYS A 19 -5.41 18.39 4.40
CA LYS A 19 -5.61 19.40 3.33
C LYS A 19 -5.75 20.81 3.90
N ASN A 20 -6.56 21.00 4.93
CA ASN A 20 -6.76 22.30 5.56
C ASN A 20 -5.47 22.88 6.18
N HIS A 21 -4.51 22.02 6.51
CA HIS A 21 -3.17 22.40 6.96
C HIS A 21 -2.14 22.49 5.82
N GLY A 22 -2.59 22.44 4.56
CA GLY A 22 -1.72 22.63 3.39
C GLY A 22 -1.07 21.37 2.84
N ALA A 23 -1.39 20.18 3.38
CA ALA A 23 -0.86 18.94 2.85
C ALA A 23 -1.31 18.71 1.40
N LYS A 24 -0.41 18.17 0.59
CA LYS A 24 -0.65 17.80 -0.82
C LYS A 24 -0.86 16.31 -1.01
N LEU A 25 -0.52 15.53 -0.01
CA LEU A 25 -0.63 14.07 0.06
C LEU A 25 -0.94 13.68 1.49
N ALA A 26 -1.76 12.67 1.69
CA ALA A 26 -1.89 11.98 2.97
C ALA A 26 -1.47 10.51 2.82
N ILE A 27 -0.84 9.97 3.86
CA ILE A 27 -0.41 8.58 3.90
C ILE A 27 -1.05 7.93 5.11
N ALA A 28 -1.87 6.92 4.88
CA ALA A 28 -2.45 6.09 5.93
C ALA A 28 -1.56 4.85 6.17
N THR A 29 -1.73 4.24 7.33
CA THR A 29 -0.94 3.10 7.74
C THR A 29 -1.24 1.83 6.92
N GLU A 30 -0.36 0.83 7.06
CA GLU A 30 -0.58 -0.53 6.58
C GLU A 30 -1.95 -1.05 7.00
N LEU A 31 -2.69 -1.65 6.05
CA LEU A 31 -4.03 -2.22 6.25
C LEU A 31 -5.04 -1.29 6.93
N ALA A 32 -4.89 0.03 6.75
CA ALA A 32 -5.72 1.04 7.43
C ALA A 32 -7.22 0.87 7.18
N ILE A 33 -7.62 0.37 6.01
CA ILE A 33 -9.04 0.15 5.68
C ILE A 33 -9.63 -0.98 6.53
N CYS A 34 -8.97 -2.11 6.61
CA CYS A 34 -9.50 -3.27 7.34
C CYS A 34 -9.09 -3.31 8.82
N GLY A 35 -8.05 -2.55 9.19
CA GLY A 35 -7.42 -2.60 10.51
C GLY A 35 -6.44 -3.78 10.63
N TYR A 36 -5.40 -3.60 11.45
CA TYR A 36 -4.33 -4.58 11.66
C TYR A 36 -4.42 -5.20 13.06
N PRO A 37 -4.21 -6.51 13.22
CA PRO A 37 -4.15 -7.55 12.19
C PRO A 37 -5.55 -8.08 11.84
N PRO A 38 -5.90 -8.23 10.56
CA PRO A 38 -7.22 -8.73 10.14
C PRO A 38 -7.37 -10.25 10.26
N ARG A 39 -6.27 -11.00 10.32
CA ARG A 39 -6.23 -12.45 10.52
C ARG A 39 -7.19 -13.22 9.59
N ASP A 40 -8.02 -14.11 10.16
CA ASP A 40 -8.92 -15.02 9.40
C ASP A 40 -9.98 -14.30 8.55
N LEU A 41 -10.20 -13.00 8.74
CA LEU A 41 -11.02 -12.21 7.80
C LEU A 41 -10.45 -12.23 6.38
N LEU A 42 -9.13 -12.37 6.25
CA LEU A 42 -8.46 -12.47 4.94
C LEU A 42 -8.69 -13.82 4.22
N LEU A 43 -9.31 -14.78 4.87
CA LEU A 43 -9.74 -16.03 4.24
C LEU A 43 -11.11 -15.90 3.55
N GLN A 44 -11.74 -14.73 3.66
CA GLN A 44 -13.04 -14.44 3.07
C GLN A 44 -12.87 -13.56 1.82
N PRO A 45 -13.09 -14.09 0.61
CA PRO A 45 -12.91 -13.33 -0.65
C PRO A 45 -13.73 -12.04 -0.71
N ASP A 46 -14.97 -12.06 -0.19
CA ASP A 46 -15.83 -10.89 -0.16
C ASP A 46 -15.27 -9.78 0.73
N PHE A 47 -14.63 -10.14 1.84
CA PHE A 47 -13.98 -9.17 2.73
C PHE A 47 -12.79 -8.49 2.05
N ILE A 48 -11.97 -9.26 1.32
CA ILE A 48 -10.84 -8.74 0.54
C ILE A 48 -11.34 -7.77 -0.52
N THR A 49 -12.33 -8.20 -1.32
CA THR A 49 -12.90 -7.38 -2.39
C THR A 49 -13.53 -6.11 -1.84
N THR A 50 -14.32 -6.21 -0.77
CA THR A 50 -14.98 -5.04 -0.15
C THR A 50 -13.96 -4.08 0.43
N SER A 51 -12.88 -4.58 1.07
CA SER A 51 -11.79 -3.75 1.59
C SER A 51 -11.11 -2.97 0.46
N PHE A 52 -10.79 -3.65 -0.63
CA PHE A 52 -10.14 -3.05 -1.79
C PHE A 52 -11.00 -1.98 -2.46
N GLU A 53 -12.28 -2.28 -2.69
CA GLU A 53 -13.23 -1.30 -3.25
C GLU A 53 -13.43 -0.10 -2.32
N SER A 54 -13.50 -0.32 -1.00
CA SER A 54 -13.58 0.77 -0.01
C SER A 54 -12.36 1.68 -0.08
N ALA A 55 -11.15 1.14 -0.25
CA ALA A 55 -9.93 1.93 -0.41
C ALA A 55 -9.98 2.80 -1.67
N LYS A 56 -10.49 2.26 -2.78
CA LYS A 56 -10.60 2.98 -4.06
C LYS A 56 -11.67 4.06 -4.03
N ALA A 57 -12.72 3.87 -3.24
CA ALA A 57 -13.90 4.71 -3.20
C ALA A 57 -13.82 5.87 -2.20
N LEU A 58 -12.69 6.07 -1.51
CA LEU A 58 -12.54 7.17 -0.55
C LEU A 58 -12.86 8.52 -1.19
N ASN A 59 -13.73 9.27 -0.54
CA ASN A 59 -14.12 10.61 -0.98
C ASN A 59 -13.16 11.66 -0.38
N VAL A 60 -12.07 11.90 -1.07
CA VAL A 60 -10.97 12.77 -0.61
C VAL A 60 -10.56 13.78 -1.67
N GLU A 61 -10.16 14.96 -1.22
CA GLU A 61 -9.80 16.09 -2.07
C GLU A 61 -8.30 16.20 -2.39
N ILE A 62 -7.47 15.48 -1.63
CA ILE A 62 -6.03 15.29 -1.91
C ILE A 62 -5.77 13.81 -2.12
N PRO A 63 -4.71 13.42 -2.84
CA PRO A 63 -4.32 12.02 -2.93
C PRO A 63 -4.09 11.40 -1.55
N VAL A 64 -4.54 10.16 -1.38
CA VAL A 64 -4.28 9.37 -0.17
C VAL A 64 -3.64 8.05 -0.61
N LEU A 65 -2.49 7.71 -0.04
CA LEU A 65 -1.95 6.36 -0.09
C LEU A 65 -2.51 5.59 1.11
N VAL A 66 -3.20 4.49 0.86
CA VAL A 66 -3.90 3.73 1.90
C VAL A 66 -3.62 2.24 1.80
N GLY A 67 -3.20 1.65 2.93
CA GLY A 67 -2.98 0.21 3.06
C GLY A 67 -4.29 -0.57 3.08
N THR A 68 -4.35 -1.64 2.26
CA THR A 68 -5.52 -2.52 2.13
C THR A 68 -5.11 -3.89 1.60
N PRO A 69 -5.86 -4.98 1.90
CA PRO A 69 -5.73 -6.21 1.14
C PRO A 69 -6.06 -5.95 -0.34
N VAL A 70 -5.21 -6.44 -1.23
CA VAL A 70 -5.38 -6.32 -2.68
C VAL A 70 -5.65 -7.71 -3.24
N PRO A 71 -6.75 -7.94 -3.97
CA PRO A 71 -7.00 -9.21 -4.64
C PRO A 71 -5.80 -9.61 -5.52
N SER A 72 -5.47 -10.88 -5.53
CA SER A 72 -4.35 -11.40 -6.31
C SER A 72 -4.75 -12.73 -6.95
N GLU A 73 -4.42 -12.88 -8.21
CA GLU A 73 -4.57 -14.14 -8.97
C GLU A 73 -3.28 -14.95 -8.89
N ASN A 74 -2.92 -15.42 -7.71
CA ASN A 74 -1.78 -16.31 -7.54
C ASN A 74 -2.24 -17.74 -7.28
N GLU A 75 -1.34 -18.71 -7.40
CA GLU A 75 -1.63 -20.14 -7.23
C GLU A 75 -2.26 -20.49 -5.87
N ARG A 76 -1.98 -19.69 -4.85
CA ARG A 76 -2.51 -19.88 -3.49
C ARG A 76 -3.83 -19.14 -3.25
N ASN A 77 -4.30 -18.32 -4.19
CA ASN A 77 -5.47 -17.42 -4.05
C ASN A 77 -5.42 -16.52 -2.80
N LEU A 78 -4.22 -16.20 -2.33
CA LEU A 78 -4.03 -15.26 -1.21
C LEU A 78 -3.94 -13.83 -1.74
N PRO A 79 -4.53 -12.84 -1.02
CA PRO A 79 -4.37 -11.44 -1.36
C PRO A 79 -2.91 -10.98 -1.20
N ALA A 80 -2.57 -9.85 -1.78
CA ALA A 80 -1.38 -9.11 -1.40
C ALA A 80 -1.71 -8.08 -0.33
N ASN A 81 -0.78 -7.83 0.59
CA ASN A 81 -0.82 -6.66 1.44
C ASN A 81 -0.31 -5.47 0.62
N GLY A 82 -1.15 -4.51 0.33
CA GLY A 82 -0.79 -3.50 -0.65
C GLY A 82 -1.27 -2.10 -0.33
N VAL A 83 -0.81 -1.16 -1.14
CA VAL A 83 -1.13 0.25 -1.06
C VAL A 83 -1.88 0.68 -2.30
N VAL A 84 -3.01 1.32 -2.08
CA VAL A 84 -3.86 1.92 -3.12
C VAL A 84 -3.75 3.43 -3.04
N ARG A 85 -3.65 4.08 -4.20
CA ARG A 85 -3.85 5.52 -4.31
C ARG A 85 -5.33 5.80 -4.50
N SER A 86 -5.91 6.58 -3.59
CA SER A 86 -7.28 7.09 -3.68
C SER A 86 -7.30 8.61 -3.88
N GLY A 87 -8.43 9.17 -4.30
CA GLY A 87 -8.62 10.59 -4.54
C GLY A 87 -8.49 11.02 -5.98
N SER A 88 -8.67 12.32 -6.24
CA SER A 88 -8.65 12.88 -7.58
C SER A 88 -7.31 12.59 -8.27
N LEU A 89 -7.39 11.83 -9.31
CA LEU A 89 -6.32 11.68 -10.28
C LEU A 89 -6.46 12.87 -11.23
N ASN A 90 -5.72 13.93 -11.00
CA ASN A 90 -5.38 14.78 -12.14
C ASN A 90 -4.65 13.88 -13.12
N ALA A 91 -5.27 13.66 -14.26
CA ALA A 91 -5.01 12.60 -15.20
C ALA A 91 -3.52 12.26 -15.32
N SER A 92 -3.21 10.98 -15.12
CA SER A 92 -2.01 10.44 -15.76
C SER A 92 -2.06 10.87 -17.24
N PRO A 93 -0.98 11.39 -17.82
CA PRO A 93 -0.97 11.78 -19.24
C PRO A 93 -1.44 10.69 -20.19
N ASN A 94 -1.50 9.46 -19.73
CA ASN A 94 -1.91 8.27 -20.50
C ASN A 94 -3.33 7.77 -20.19
N GLY A 95 -4.14 8.51 -19.42
CA GLY A 95 -5.56 8.20 -19.24
C GLY A 95 -5.86 6.89 -18.47
N ASP A 96 -4.86 6.21 -17.92
CA ASP A 96 -5.06 4.94 -17.22
C ASP A 96 -5.51 5.17 -15.77
N ASN A 97 -6.80 5.31 -15.61
CA ASN A 97 -7.47 5.38 -14.31
C ASN A 97 -7.65 4.01 -13.63
N THR A 98 -7.17 2.93 -14.23
CA THR A 98 -7.56 1.57 -13.82
C THR A 98 -6.62 0.95 -12.78
N ASN A 99 -5.36 1.35 -12.74
CA ASN A 99 -4.41 0.74 -11.82
C ASN A 99 -4.10 1.66 -10.63
N ARG A 100 -4.95 1.59 -9.60
CA ARG A 100 -4.77 2.35 -8.36
C ARG A 100 -3.83 1.69 -7.36
N VAL A 101 -3.44 0.44 -7.57
CA VAL A 101 -2.46 -0.26 -6.72
C VAL A 101 -1.09 0.28 -7.05
N VAL A 102 -0.44 0.90 -6.09
CA VAL A 102 0.87 1.53 -6.26
C VAL A 102 2.01 0.71 -5.71
N ALA A 103 1.75 -0.12 -4.69
CA ALA A 103 2.72 -1.02 -4.12
C ALA A 103 2.06 -2.28 -3.56
N LYS A 104 2.83 -3.36 -3.45
CA LYS A 104 2.49 -4.58 -2.72
C LYS A 104 3.70 -4.99 -1.89
N LYS A 105 3.46 -5.38 -0.65
CA LYS A 105 4.48 -5.79 0.30
C LYS A 105 5.25 -7.01 -0.20
N GLN A 106 6.57 -6.97 -0.07
CA GLN A 106 7.46 -8.05 -0.49
C GLN A 106 7.87 -8.94 0.69
N LEU A 107 8.15 -8.33 1.83
CA LEU A 107 8.64 -9.03 3.01
C LEU A 107 7.49 -9.27 3.97
N LEU A 108 7.16 -10.53 4.21
CA LEU A 108 6.04 -10.95 5.05
C LEU A 108 6.59 -11.50 6.38
N PRO A 109 6.54 -10.73 7.47
CA PRO A 109 7.00 -11.20 8.76
C PRO A 109 6.16 -12.37 9.26
N SER A 110 6.84 -13.39 9.77
CA SER A 110 6.24 -14.60 10.37
C SER A 110 6.99 -14.99 11.64
N TYR A 111 7.26 -13.98 12.46
CA TYR A 111 7.92 -14.09 13.75
C TYR A 111 7.14 -13.30 14.80
N ASP A 112 7.35 -13.63 16.09
CA ASP A 112 6.65 -13.04 17.23
C ASP A 112 5.12 -13.13 17.06
N VAL A 113 4.43 -12.02 17.00
CA VAL A 113 2.97 -11.94 16.84
C VAL A 113 2.51 -11.93 15.37
N PHE A 114 3.46 -11.87 14.45
CA PHE A 114 3.20 -11.79 13.02
C PHE A 114 3.08 -13.19 12.42
N ASP A 115 2.11 -13.36 11.51
CA ASP A 115 1.89 -14.57 10.72
C ASP A 115 1.42 -14.21 9.30
N GLU A 116 2.13 -13.29 8.67
CA GLU A 116 1.66 -12.72 7.39
C GLU A 116 1.76 -13.71 6.23
N THR A 117 2.72 -14.61 6.23
CA THR A 117 2.85 -15.63 5.19
C THR A 117 1.67 -16.60 5.10
N ARG A 118 0.89 -16.69 6.17
CA ARG A 118 -0.35 -17.48 6.20
C ARG A 118 -1.45 -16.84 5.38
N TYR A 119 -1.49 -15.50 5.35
CA TYR A 119 -2.63 -14.74 4.85
C TYR A 119 -2.35 -13.97 3.57
N PHE A 120 -1.08 -13.69 3.27
CA PHE A 120 -0.68 -12.90 2.13
C PHE A 120 0.30 -13.63 1.22
N SER A 121 0.31 -13.21 -0.03
CA SER A 121 1.37 -13.55 -0.98
C SER A 121 2.33 -12.38 -1.12
N PRO A 122 3.66 -12.64 -1.09
CA PRO A 122 4.64 -11.59 -1.27
C PRO A 122 4.62 -11.08 -2.71
N ALA A 123 4.93 -9.79 -2.87
CA ALA A 123 5.25 -9.23 -4.17
C ALA A 123 6.72 -9.55 -4.53
N ASN A 124 7.02 -9.43 -5.79
CA ASN A 124 8.37 -9.64 -6.33
C ASN A 124 9.08 -8.34 -6.73
N ARG A 125 8.44 -7.18 -6.51
CA ARG A 125 8.94 -5.88 -6.92
C ARG A 125 8.34 -4.76 -6.07
N SER A 126 9.17 -3.76 -5.75
CA SER A 126 8.75 -2.53 -5.08
C SER A 126 7.87 -1.67 -5.97
N GLY A 127 6.94 -0.97 -5.35
CA GLY A 127 6.01 -0.09 -6.04
C GLY A 127 6.54 1.32 -6.21
N ILE A 128 6.07 1.99 -7.25
CA ILE A 128 6.27 3.42 -7.45
C ILE A 128 4.91 4.08 -7.64
N CYS A 129 4.67 5.10 -6.86
CA CYS A 129 3.55 6.01 -7.06
C CYS A 129 4.02 7.24 -7.84
N ARG A 130 3.64 7.30 -9.10
CA ARG A 130 3.98 8.41 -9.98
C ARG A 130 2.97 9.54 -9.91
N SER A 131 3.45 10.76 -10.14
CA SER A 131 2.60 11.95 -10.36
C SER A 131 1.72 12.29 -9.16
N ILE A 132 2.28 12.28 -7.94
CA ILE A 132 1.63 12.97 -6.83
C ILE A 132 2.11 14.42 -6.84
N GLY A 133 1.31 15.28 -7.47
CA GLY A 133 1.79 16.59 -7.84
C GLY A 133 2.90 16.47 -8.89
N GLU A 134 4.10 16.93 -8.55
CA GLU A 134 5.31 16.80 -9.39
C GLU A 134 6.26 15.71 -8.89
N LEU A 135 5.86 14.94 -7.87
CA LEU A 135 6.74 13.97 -7.19
C LEU A 135 6.48 12.54 -7.69
N ASP A 136 7.56 11.81 -7.87
CA ASP A 136 7.56 10.36 -8.02
C ASP A 136 8.05 9.71 -6.70
N LEU A 137 7.22 8.87 -6.11
CA LEU A 137 7.47 8.29 -4.80
C LEU A 137 7.73 6.78 -4.90
N GLY A 138 8.83 6.31 -4.32
CA GLY A 138 9.01 4.91 -3.97
C GLY A 138 8.12 4.55 -2.79
N VAL A 139 7.40 3.44 -2.87
CA VAL A 139 6.47 3.02 -1.82
C VAL A 139 6.89 1.67 -1.27
N THR A 140 7.12 1.63 0.04
CA THR A 140 7.41 0.42 0.83
C THR A 140 6.31 0.18 1.85
N VAL A 141 6.22 -1.04 2.35
CA VAL A 141 5.21 -1.40 3.36
C VAL A 141 5.91 -2.07 4.53
N CYS A 142 5.95 -1.38 5.67
CA CYS A 142 6.43 -1.90 6.96
C CYS A 142 7.80 -2.60 6.84
N GLU A 143 7.83 -3.93 6.92
CA GLU A 143 9.03 -4.78 6.86
C GLU A 143 9.91 -4.50 5.66
N ASP A 144 9.33 -4.07 4.54
CA ASP A 144 10.07 -3.76 3.31
C ASP A 144 11.16 -2.69 3.51
N ALA A 145 10.99 -1.80 4.48
CA ALA A 145 11.95 -0.75 4.77
C ALA A 145 13.08 -1.18 5.74
N TRP A 146 12.99 -2.36 6.33
CA TRP A 146 13.86 -2.75 7.45
C TRP A 146 15.03 -3.63 7.04
N GLN A 147 14.95 -4.32 5.92
CA GLN A 147 15.99 -5.25 5.45
C GLN A 147 17.32 -4.52 5.23
N ALA A 148 17.32 -3.41 4.50
CA ALA A 148 18.52 -2.61 4.24
C ALA A 148 19.18 -2.09 5.53
N ALA A 149 18.41 -1.86 6.59
CA ALA A 149 18.90 -1.44 7.89
C ALA A 149 19.41 -2.60 8.76
N GLY A 150 19.29 -3.85 8.30
CA GLY A 150 19.63 -5.05 9.08
C GLY A 150 18.76 -5.25 10.31
N LEU A 151 17.54 -4.71 10.31
CA LEU A 151 16.63 -4.74 11.45
C LEU A 151 15.67 -5.93 11.40
N THR A 152 15.63 -6.68 10.30
CA THR A 152 14.77 -7.86 10.17
C THR A 152 15.37 -9.06 10.91
N PRO A 153 14.58 -9.81 11.69
CA PRO A 153 15.04 -11.02 12.35
C PRO A 153 15.35 -12.16 11.37
N SER A 154 14.77 -12.11 10.19
CA SER A 154 14.93 -13.13 9.15
C SER A 154 15.77 -12.58 8.00
N ALA A 155 16.66 -13.42 7.46
CA ALA A 155 17.35 -13.10 6.21
C ALA A 155 16.38 -13.34 5.03
N TYR A 156 15.91 -12.28 4.42
CA TYR A 156 15.15 -12.37 3.19
C TYR A 156 16.08 -12.45 1.99
N GLY A 157 15.65 -13.15 0.94
CA GLY A 157 16.44 -13.31 -0.28
C GLY A 157 16.47 -12.07 -1.19
N GLN A 158 15.74 -11.01 -0.83
CA GLN A 158 15.64 -9.77 -1.60
C GLN A 158 15.58 -8.58 -0.66
N ASP A 159 16.05 -7.43 -1.15
CA ASP A 159 15.92 -6.15 -0.47
C ASP A 159 15.00 -5.22 -1.28
N PRO A 160 13.82 -4.85 -0.74
CA PRO A 160 12.89 -3.96 -1.42
C PRO A 160 13.47 -2.57 -1.71
N ILE A 161 14.40 -2.08 -0.88
CA ILE A 161 15.06 -0.79 -1.11
C ILE A 161 16.01 -0.88 -2.32
N ASP A 162 16.74 -1.99 -2.47
CA ASP A 162 17.54 -2.23 -3.68
C ASP A 162 16.66 -2.30 -4.94
N SER A 163 15.45 -2.84 -4.82
CA SER A 163 14.47 -2.84 -5.92
C SER A 163 14.05 -1.43 -6.32
N LEU A 164 13.95 -0.49 -5.37
CA LEU A 164 13.71 0.93 -5.69
C LEU A 164 14.92 1.57 -6.37
N ALA A 165 16.13 1.24 -5.94
CA ALA A 165 17.35 1.72 -6.58
C ALA A 165 17.45 1.23 -8.04
N GLU A 166 16.93 0.05 -8.37
CA GLU A 166 16.86 -0.47 -9.75
C GLU A 166 16.01 0.42 -10.66
N TRP A 167 14.94 1.01 -10.16
CA TRP A 167 14.16 2.00 -10.92
C TRP A 167 15.02 3.20 -11.30
N GLY A 168 15.88 3.68 -10.40
CA GLY A 168 16.84 4.75 -10.69
C GLY A 168 17.79 4.38 -11.83
N ARG A 169 18.31 3.14 -11.83
CA ARG A 169 19.16 2.62 -12.92
C ARG A 169 18.41 2.54 -14.27
N GLN A 170 17.11 2.36 -14.24
CA GLN A 170 16.24 2.37 -15.42
C GLN A 170 15.81 3.78 -15.86
N GLY A 171 16.38 4.83 -15.28
CA GLY A 171 16.12 6.23 -15.62
C GLY A 171 14.86 6.84 -14.97
N VAL A 172 14.33 6.19 -13.94
CA VAL A 172 13.26 6.76 -13.12
C VAL A 172 13.88 7.53 -11.95
N THR A 173 13.60 8.82 -11.87
CA THR A 173 13.98 9.62 -10.70
C THR A 173 12.94 9.43 -9.61
N LEU A 174 13.38 9.10 -8.39
CA LEU A 174 12.52 9.08 -7.22
C LEU A 174 12.85 10.30 -6.37
N ASP A 175 11.82 11.07 -6.04
CA ASP A 175 11.96 12.28 -5.20
C ASP A 175 11.96 11.93 -3.71
N ALA A 176 11.27 10.87 -3.34
CA ALA A 176 11.25 10.34 -1.97
C ALA A 176 10.83 8.86 -1.92
N THR A 177 11.10 8.23 -0.77
CA THR A 177 10.55 6.91 -0.41
C THR A 177 9.62 7.07 0.79
N VAL A 178 8.46 6.44 0.76
CA VAL A 178 7.41 6.47 1.79
C VAL A 178 6.95 5.06 2.15
#